data_bfd44bd36bc88b1cd0c9203f698761a6
#
_entry.id   bfd44bd36bc88b1cd0c9203f698761a6
#
_cell.length_a   1.000
_cell.length_b   1.000
_cell.length_c   1.000
_cell.angle_alpha   90.00
_cell.angle_beta   90.00
_cell.angle_gamma   90.00
#
_symmetry.space_group_name_H-M   'P 1'
#
loop_
_entity.id
_entity.type
_entity.pdbx_description
1 polymer ?
#
loop_
_entity_poly.entity_id
_entity_poly.type
_entity_poly.pdbx_seq_one_letter_code
_entity_poly.pdbx_strand_id
1 'polypeptide(L)'
;MTGVLWAIVAGLGFGVFQSFNRRAGRSIDSYLSTCMLLGVSSIILLVVSLLTEDLSLLREAPLTAYVNFALAGFVHFFLGWTFLTLSQKAIGAARTGALIGTAPLFAFVVGLVFFGEVLSLPVIIGVILVISGAYLVSNG
;
A
#
# COMPACT_ATOMS: atom_id res chain seq x y z
N MET A 1 -10.20 -3.18 20.56
CA MET A 1 -9.05 -4.11 20.58
C MET A 1 -8.91 -4.93 19.29
N THR A 2 -10.00 -5.31 18.62
CA THR A 2 -9.96 -6.06 17.35
C THR A 2 -9.19 -5.37 16.22
N GLY A 3 -9.34 -4.05 16.04
CA GLY A 3 -8.64 -3.30 14.99
C GLY A 3 -7.12 -3.31 15.10
N VAL A 4 -6.58 -3.24 16.32
CA VAL A 4 -5.13 -3.29 16.55
C VAL A 4 -4.56 -4.67 16.19
N LEU A 5 -5.27 -5.75 16.54
CA LEU A 5 -4.87 -7.11 16.18
C LEU A 5 -4.84 -7.29 14.65
N TRP A 6 -5.88 -6.83 13.96
CA TRP A 6 -5.91 -6.89 12.49
C TRP A 6 -4.81 -6.05 11.85
N ALA A 7 -4.48 -4.88 12.42
CA ALA A 7 -3.37 -4.05 11.93
C ALA A 7 -2.02 -4.77 12.08
N ILE A 8 -1.79 -5.47 13.20
CA ILE A 8 -0.57 -6.28 13.41
C ILE A 8 -0.51 -7.42 12.40
N VAL A 9 -1.60 -8.17 12.21
CA VAL A 9 -1.66 -9.27 11.23
C VAL A 9 -1.40 -8.75 9.82
N ALA A 10 -2.01 -7.63 9.45
CA ALA A 10 -1.79 -7.00 8.14
C ALA A 10 -0.33 -6.56 7.95
N GLY A 11 0.29 -5.97 8.98
CA GLY A 11 1.69 -5.55 8.95
C GLY A 11 2.65 -6.74 8.79
N LEU A 12 2.44 -7.82 9.52
CA LEU A 12 3.22 -9.06 9.40
C LEU A 12 3.04 -9.67 8.01
N GLY A 13 1.80 -9.78 7.52
CA GLY A 13 1.49 -10.27 6.18
C GLY A 13 2.17 -9.44 5.08
N PHE A 14 2.17 -8.11 5.23
CA PHE A 14 2.85 -7.21 4.31
C PHE A 14 4.37 -7.41 4.32
N GLY A 15 4.99 -7.60 5.49
CA GLY A 15 6.43 -7.90 5.59
C GLY A 15 6.82 -9.21 4.91
N VAL A 16 6.04 -10.27 5.11
CA VAL A 16 6.21 -11.57 4.43
C VAL A 16 6.05 -11.40 2.92
N PHE A 17 4.99 -10.72 2.48
CA PHE A 17 4.75 -10.40 1.06
C PHE A 17 5.94 -9.68 0.43
N GLN A 18 6.50 -8.65 1.08
CA GLN A 18 7.65 -7.89 0.57
C GLN A 18 8.86 -8.79 0.31
N SER A 19 9.11 -9.76 1.21
CA SER A 19 10.22 -10.70 1.09
C SER A 19 10.04 -11.64 -0.11
N PHE A 20 8.83 -12.16 -0.30
CA PHE A 20 8.50 -13.01 -1.45
C PHE A 20 8.52 -12.24 -2.77
N ASN A 21 7.96 -11.04 -2.79
CA ASN A 21 7.93 -10.17 -3.97
C ASN A 21 9.36 -9.84 -4.44
N ARG A 22 10.28 -9.53 -3.50
CA ARG A 22 11.69 -9.34 -3.82
C ARG A 22 12.33 -10.58 -4.42
N ARG A 23 12.02 -11.76 -3.89
CA ARG A 23 12.59 -13.04 -4.40
C ARG A 23 12.08 -13.35 -5.80
N ALA A 24 10.79 -13.24 -6.03
CA ALA A 24 10.16 -13.43 -7.34
C ALA A 24 10.66 -12.40 -8.37
N GLY A 25 10.82 -11.14 -7.97
CA GLY A 25 11.27 -10.06 -8.83
C GLY A 25 12.72 -10.20 -9.35
N ARG A 26 13.52 -11.13 -8.84
CA ARG A 26 14.88 -11.38 -9.35
C ARG A 26 14.90 -12.02 -10.74
N SER A 27 13.89 -12.82 -11.07
CA SER A 27 13.82 -13.60 -12.31
C SER A 27 12.71 -13.16 -13.26
N ILE A 28 11.82 -12.27 -12.81
CA ILE A 28 10.65 -11.84 -13.57
C ILE A 28 10.73 -10.33 -13.80
N ASP A 29 10.30 -9.89 -14.99
CA ASP A 29 10.15 -8.45 -15.28
C ASP A 29 9.17 -7.79 -14.31
N SER A 30 9.44 -6.51 -13.95
CA SER A 30 8.66 -5.80 -12.93
C SER A 30 7.21 -5.56 -13.34
N TYR A 31 6.97 -5.26 -14.61
CA TYR A 31 5.60 -5.06 -15.12
C TYR A 31 4.83 -6.39 -15.14
N LEU A 32 5.49 -7.46 -15.60
CA LEU A 32 4.89 -8.79 -15.61
C LEU A 32 4.59 -9.26 -14.17
N SER A 33 5.51 -9.06 -13.24
CA SER A 33 5.30 -9.38 -11.82
C SER A 33 4.10 -8.63 -11.24
N THR A 34 3.98 -7.33 -11.54
CA THR A 34 2.83 -6.51 -11.11
C THR A 34 1.53 -7.01 -11.74
N CYS A 35 1.51 -7.28 -13.04
CA CYS A 35 0.32 -7.79 -13.73
C CYS A 35 -0.13 -9.15 -13.17
N MET A 36 0.80 -10.07 -12.92
CA MET A 36 0.48 -11.38 -12.32
C MET A 36 -0.08 -11.21 -10.89
N LEU A 37 0.55 -10.36 -10.08
CA LEU A 37 0.09 -10.07 -8.73
C LEU A 37 -1.34 -9.50 -8.74
N LEU A 38 -1.58 -8.48 -9.56
CA LEU A 38 -2.91 -7.86 -9.66
C LEU A 38 -3.95 -8.84 -10.20
N GLY A 39 -3.61 -9.63 -11.21
CA GLY A 39 -4.51 -10.64 -11.77
C GLY A 39 -4.93 -11.67 -10.72
N VAL A 40 -3.99 -12.27 -10.02
CA VAL A 40 -4.27 -13.26 -8.98
C VAL A 40 -5.07 -12.63 -7.83
N SER A 41 -4.66 -11.46 -7.35
CA SER A 41 -5.36 -10.76 -6.26
C SER A 41 -6.79 -10.39 -6.65
N SER A 42 -7.01 -9.92 -7.90
CA SER A 42 -8.34 -9.57 -8.39
C SER A 42 -9.26 -10.79 -8.48
N ILE A 43 -8.74 -11.95 -8.91
CA ILE A 43 -9.52 -13.18 -8.95
C ILE A 43 -9.92 -13.61 -7.54
N ILE A 44 -8.97 -13.61 -6.60
CA ILE A 44 -9.23 -14.00 -5.20
C ILE A 44 -10.27 -13.06 -4.59
N LEU A 45 -10.10 -11.74 -4.74
CA LEU A 45 -11.03 -10.75 -4.20
C LEU A 45 -12.40 -10.85 -4.84
N LEU A 46 -12.48 -11.11 -6.15
CA LEU A 46 -13.74 -11.32 -6.84
C LEU A 46 -14.49 -12.54 -6.28
N VAL A 47 -13.78 -13.66 -6.10
CA VAL A 47 -14.39 -14.88 -5.53
C VAL A 47 -14.87 -14.63 -4.10
N VAL A 48 -14.06 -13.98 -3.26
CA VAL A 48 -14.46 -13.65 -1.88
C VAL A 48 -15.66 -12.73 -1.89
N SER A 49 -15.65 -11.66 -2.69
CA SER A 49 -16.76 -10.70 -2.78
C SER A 49 -18.06 -11.36 -3.24
N LEU A 50 -17.99 -12.25 -4.23
CA LEU A 50 -19.15 -13.02 -4.70
C LEU A 50 -19.78 -13.92 -3.61
N LEU A 51 -18.97 -14.36 -2.64
CA LEU A 51 -19.41 -15.25 -1.57
C LEU A 51 -19.86 -14.52 -0.30
N THR A 52 -19.39 -13.28 -0.08
CA THR A 52 -19.56 -12.57 1.20
C THR A 52 -20.33 -11.26 1.11
N GLU A 53 -20.43 -10.66 -0.08
CA GLU A 53 -20.98 -9.32 -0.25
C GLU A 53 -22.29 -9.31 -1.05
N ASP A 54 -23.15 -8.34 -0.77
CA ASP A 54 -24.33 -8.08 -1.57
C ASP A 54 -23.98 -7.20 -2.78
N LEU A 55 -23.80 -7.86 -3.93
CA LEU A 55 -23.43 -7.18 -5.17
C LEU A 55 -24.57 -6.38 -5.80
N SER A 56 -25.79 -6.45 -5.27
CA SER A 56 -26.92 -5.64 -5.76
C SER A 56 -26.62 -4.13 -5.57
N LEU A 57 -25.87 -3.77 -4.52
CA LEU A 57 -25.44 -2.41 -4.23
C LEU A 57 -24.59 -1.78 -5.35
N LEU A 58 -23.90 -2.59 -6.13
CA LEU A 58 -23.15 -2.09 -7.29
C LEU A 58 -24.04 -1.45 -8.34
N ARG A 59 -25.27 -1.93 -8.50
CA ARG A 59 -26.23 -1.37 -9.50
C ARG A 59 -26.68 0.03 -9.14
N GLU A 60 -26.65 0.38 -7.86
CA GLU A 60 -27.06 1.68 -7.35
C GLU A 60 -25.90 2.70 -7.32
N ALA A 61 -24.66 2.23 -7.51
CA ALA A 61 -23.49 3.06 -7.47
C ALA A 61 -23.44 4.03 -8.66
N PRO A 62 -23.18 5.33 -8.46
CA PRO A 62 -23.07 6.29 -9.54
C PRO A 62 -21.84 6.01 -10.41
N LEU A 63 -21.89 6.37 -11.70
CA LEU A 63 -20.77 6.19 -12.63
C LEU A 63 -19.47 6.83 -12.12
N THR A 64 -19.58 7.96 -11.42
CA THR A 64 -18.41 8.63 -10.81
C THR A 64 -17.68 7.75 -9.80
N ALA A 65 -18.39 6.90 -9.04
CA ALA A 65 -17.75 5.96 -8.14
C ALA A 65 -16.90 4.95 -8.92
N TYR A 66 -17.42 4.38 -9.99
CA TYR A 66 -16.67 3.44 -10.84
C TYR A 66 -15.42 4.09 -11.45
N VAL A 67 -15.53 5.31 -11.97
CA VAL A 67 -14.40 6.04 -12.55
C VAL A 67 -13.36 6.33 -11.47
N ASN A 68 -13.77 6.80 -10.28
CA ASN A 68 -12.87 7.09 -9.19
C ASN A 68 -12.14 5.82 -8.69
N PHE A 69 -12.85 4.71 -8.54
CA PHE A 69 -12.23 3.43 -8.15
C PHE A 69 -11.29 2.89 -9.21
N ALA A 70 -11.64 3.03 -10.50
CA ALA A 70 -10.77 2.61 -11.61
C ALA A 70 -9.47 3.45 -11.63
N LEU A 71 -9.59 4.77 -11.50
CA LEU A 71 -8.42 5.66 -11.43
C LEU A 71 -7.56 5.40 -10.20
N ALA A 72 -8.18 5.27 -9.02
CA ALA A 72 -7.48 4.94 -7.78
C ALA A 72 -6.78 3.58 -7.89
N GLY A 73 -7.45 2.59 -8.45
CA GLY A 73 -6.90 1.26 -8.71
C GLY A 73 -5.71 1.32 -9.66
N PHE A 74 -5.81 2.04 -10.76
CA PHE A 74 -4.72 2.20 -11.71
C PHE A 74 -3.51 2.90 -11.09
N VAL A 75 -3.72 4.03 -10.41
CA VAL A 75 -2.62 4.80 -9.81
C VAL A 75 -1.98 4.03 -8.65
N HIS A 76 -2.78 3.49 -7.75
CA HIS A 76 -2.26 2.84 -6.55
C HIS A 76 -1.70 1.44 -6.85
N PHE A 77 -2.51 0.59 -7.48
CA PHE A 77 -2.11 -0.81 -7.67
C PHE A 77 -1.19 -0.98 -8.88
N PHE A 78 -1.50 -0.46 -10.05
CA PHE A 78 -0.64 -0.67 -11.21
C PHE A 78 0.65 0.16 -11.12
N LEU A 79 0.55 1.48 -11.02
CA LEU A 79 1.73 2.34 -10.96
C LEU A 79 2.48 2.15 -9.64
N GLY A 80 1.79 2.21 -8.49
CA GLY A 80 2.41 2.09 -7.17
C GLY A 80 3.15 0.76 -6.98
N TRP A 81 2.56 -0.37 -7.34
CA TRP A 81 3.22 -1.68 -7.23
C TRP A 81 4.34 -1.88 -8.24
N THR A 82 4.23 -1.31 -9.44
CA THR A 82 5.33 -1.33 -10.40
C THR A 82 6.53 -0.57 -9.85
N PHE A 83 6.34 0.64 -9.35
CA PHE A 83 7.42 1.41 -8.73
C PHE A 83 7.98 0.74 -7.48
N LEU A 84 7.13 0.09 -6.68
CA LEU A 84 7.56 -0.72 -5.54
C LEU A 84 8.52 -1.83 -5.99
N THR A 85 8.16 -2.60 -7.00
CA THR A 85 8.97 -3.71 -7.50
C THR A 85 10.29 -3.21 -8.12
N LEU A 86 10.25 -2.10 -8.86
CA LEU A 86 11.44 -1.45 -9.41
C LEU A 86 12.37 -0.96 -8.29
N SER A 87 11.82 -0.30 -7.26
CA SER A 87 12.58 0.14 -6.10
C SER A 87 13.23 -1.03 -5.36
N GLN A 88 12.50 -2.13 -5.14
CA GLN A 88 13.06 -3.31 -4.50
C GLN A 88 14.20 -3.95 -5.29
N LYS A 89 14.15 -3.89 -6.61
CA LYS A 89 15.27 -4.34 -7.47
C LYS A 89 16.48 -3.41 -7.37
N ALA A 90 16.25 -2.11 -7.32
CA ALA A 90 17.30 -1.10 -7.33
C ALA A 90 18.02 -0.98 -5.97
N ILE A 91 17.29 -0.84 -4.89
CA ILE A 91 17.83 -0.53 -3.55
C ILE A 91 17.57 -1.61 -2.49
N GLY A 92 16.83 -2.66 -2.84
CA GLY A 92 16.49 -3.78 -1.97
C GLY A 92 15.23 -3.56 -1.12
N ALA A 93 14.69 -4.65 -0.55
CA ALA A 93 13.40 -4.63 0.14
C ALA A 93 13.43 -3.81 1.45
N ALA A 94 14.53 -3.84 2.20
CA ALA A 94 14.62 -3.12 3.48
C ALA A 94 14.54 -1.60 3.27
N ARG A 95 15.35 -1.05 2.36
CA ARG A 95 15.35 0.39 2.05
C ARG A 95 14.04 0.82 1.39
N THR A 96 13.49 0.01 0.49
CA THR A 96 12.17 0.27 -0.11
C THR A 96 11.08 0.27 0.95
N GLY A 97 11.10 -0.68 1.90
CA GLY A 97 10.15 -0.73 3.02
C GLY A 97 10.23 0.50 3.92
N ALA A 98 11.45 0.97 4.22
CA ALA A 98 11.65 2.21 4.99
C ALA A 98 11.07 3.43 4.26
N LEU A 99 11.25 3.53 2.92
CA LEU A 99 10.66 4.61 2.13
C LEU A 99 9.14 4.55 2.12
N ILE A 100 8.54 3.35 1.98
CA ILE A 100 7.08 3.18 2.06
C ILE A 100 6.57 3.57 3.45
N GLY A 101 7.33 3.26 4.50
CA GLY A 101 7.03 3.67 5.88
C GLY A 101 6.90 5.18 6.06
N THR A 102 7.41 5.99 5.13
CA THR A 102 7.19 7.45 5.14
C THR A 102 5.84 7.90 4.56
N ALA A 103 5.06 7.01 3.95
CA ALA A 103 3.75 7.36 3.36
C ALA A 103 2.80 8.10 4.33
N PRO A 104 2.71 7.77 5.64
CA PRO A 104 1.91 8.53 6.58
C PRO A 104 2.29 10.01 6.67
N LEU A 105 3.56 10.37 6.40
CA LEU A 105 4.00 11.77 6.40
C LEU A 105 3.33 12.55 5.27
N PHE A 106 3.25 11.95 4.08
CA PHE A 106 2.56 12.56 2.94
C PHE A 106 1.05 12.67 3.18
N ALA A 107 0.44 11.61 3.74
CA ALA A 107 -0.96 11.62 4.12
C ALA A 107 -1.25 12.74 5.14
N PHE A 108 -0.37 12.93 6.11
CA PHE A 108 -0.46 13.99 7.10
C PHE A 108 -0.34 15.39 6.47
N VAL A 109 0.61 15.62 5.55
CA VAL A 109 0.74 16.90 4.84
C VAL A 109 -0.54 17.20 4.04
N VAL A 110 -1.10 16.20 3.37
CA VAL A 110 -2.39 16.34 2.67
C VAL A 110 -3.52 16.66 3.65
N GLY A 111 -3.60 16.00 4.81
CA GLY A 111 -4.54 16.27 5.88
C GLY A 111 -4.50 17.72 6.38
N LEU A 112 -3.27 18.23 6.62
CA LEU A 112 -3.08 19.63 7.03
C LEU A 112 -3.54 20.63 5.96
N VAL A 113 -3.11 20.41 4.69
CA VAL A 113 -3.31 21.40 3.62
C VAL A 113 -4.75 21.41 3.11
N PHE A 114 -5.36 20.23 2.95
CA PHE A 114 -6.68 20.11 2.30
C PHE A 114 -7.84 19.92 3.28
N PHE A 115 -7.58 19.34 4.45
CA PHE A 115 -8.63 19.03 5.43
C PHE A 115 -8.54 19.88 6.71
N GLY A 116 -7.52 20.75 6.84
CA GLY A 116 -7.36 21.64 8.00
C GLY A 116 -7.09 20.87 9.30
N GLU A 117 -6.49 19.68 9.22
CA GLU A 117 -6.14 18.91 10.40
C GLU A 117 -5.14 19.66 11.27
N VAL A 118 -5.24 19.50 12.61
CA VAL A 118 -4.36 20.21 13.56
C VAL A 118 -3.22 19.29 14.00
N LEU A 119 -2.04 19.86 14.08
CA LEU A 119 -0.86 19.18 14.63
C LEU A 119 -1.08 18.86 16.12
N SER A 120 -1.22 17.56 16.42
CA SER A 120 -1.21 17.08 17.79
C SER A 120 0.19 16.58 18.17
N LEU A 121 0.56 16.70 19.44
CA LEU A 121 1.87 16.25 19.95
C LEU A 121 2.19 14.78 19.61
N PRO A 122 1.25 13.83 19.76
CA PRO A 122 1.51 12.43 19.36
C PRO A 122 1.85 12.26 17.88
N VAL A 123 1.23 13.06 16.99
CA VAL A 123 1.51 13.01 15.55
C VAL A 123 2.91 13.51 15.27
N ILE A 124 3.34 14.61 15.90
CA ILE A 124 4.70 15.15 15.75
C ILE A 124 5.75 14.10 16.19
N ILE A 125 5.53 13.46 17.34
CA ILE A 125 6.42 12.38 17.82
C ILE A 125 6.45 11.22 16.82
N GLY A 126 5.30 10.80 16.30
CA GLY A 126 5.22 9.74 15.28
C GLY A 126 5.99 10.09 14.01
N VAL A 127 5.88 11.32 13.52
CA VAL A 127 6.62 11.83 12.37
C VAL A 127 8.14 11.74 12.59
N ILE A 128 8.61 12.20 13.75
CA ILE A 128 10.06 12.16 14.11
C ILE A 128 10.55 10.71 14.16
N LEU A 129 9.79 9.81 14.75
CA LEU A 129 10.14 8.39 14.84
C LEU A 129 10.21 7.72 13.46
N VAL A 130 9.28 8.01 12.57
CA VAL A 130 9.28 7.47 11.18
C VAL A 130 10.49 7.97 10.41
N ILE A 131 10.78 9.27 10.47
CA ILE A 131 11.96 9.87 9.78
C ILE A 131 13.25 9.26 10.32
N SER A 132 13.38 9.16 11.64
CA SER A 132 14.56 8.58 12.29
C SER A 132 14.73 7.11 11.92
N GLY A 133 13.68 6.33 11.90
CA GLY A 133 13.69 4.93 11.49
C GLY A 133 14.11 4.75 10.02
N ALA A 134 13.51 5.54 9.12
CA ALA A 134 13.88 5.53 7.70
C ALA A 134 15.35 5.90 7.47
N TYR A 135 15.85 6.90 8.20
CA TYR A 135 17.26 7.31 8.15
C TYR A 135 18.21 6.19 8.59
N LEU A 136 17.91 5.53 9.72
CA LEU A 136 18.72 4.42 10.24
C LEU A 136 18.79 3.25 9.24
N VAL A 137 17.67 2.89 8.63
CA VAL A 137 17.63 1.80 7.63
C VAL A 137 18.35 2.18 6.34
N SER A 138 18.37 3.47 5.95
CA SER A 138 19.04 3.90 4.72
C SER A 138 20.56 3.94 4.84
N ASN A 139 21.09 4.13 6.03
CA ASN A 139 22.53 4.25 6.30
C ASN A 139 23.17 2.97 6.88
N GLY A 140 22.39 1.94 7.17
CA GLY A 140 22.88 0.62 7.56
C GLY A 140 22.91 -0.32 6.38
#